data_6a262e71a153a18ec6466f8b030e1173
#
_entry.id   6a262e71a153a18ec6466f8b030e1173
#
_cell.length_a   1.000
_cell.length_b   1.000
_cell.length_c   1.000
_cell.angle_alpha   90.00
_cell.angle_beta   90.00
_cell.angle_gamma   90.00
#
_symmetry.space_group_name_H-M   'P 1'
#
loop_
_entity.id
_entity.type
_entity.pdbx_description
1 polymer ?
#
loop_
_entity_poly.entity_id
_entity_poly.type
_entity_poly.pdbx_seq_one_letter_code
_entity_poly.pdbx_strand_id
1 'polypeptide(L)' 'MSYCKYCGAWIDWIRPPVGRSVAVDYRPVVVRPDRGTEEFITDEGEWIRGERTLAGPVGGNIVAFVPHRRYCPGRRK' A
#
# COMPACT_ATOMS: atom_id res chain seq x y z
N MET A 1 12.72 5.44 5.04
CA MET A 1 11.76 4.88 6.00
C MET A 1 11.46 5.89 7.09
N SER A 2 10.21 6.03 7.45
CA SER A 2 9.77 7.06 8.37
C SER A 2 8.79 6.49 9.39
N TYR A 3 8.46 7.31 10.36
CA TYR A 3 7.39 7.00 11.30
C TYR A 3 6.17 7.83 10.96
N CYS A 4 5.01 7.24 11.14
CA CYS A 4 3.77 8.00 11.11
C CYS A 4 3.69 8.83 12.40
N LYS A 5 3.56 10.13 12.26
CA LYS A 5 3.54 10.99 13.43
C LYS A 5 2.25 10.86 14.22
N TYR A 6 1.27 10.16 13.69
CA TYR A 6 -0.02 10.01 14.35
C TYR A 6 -0.12 8.72 15.15
N CYS A 7 0.49 7.65 14.68
CA CYS A 7 0.38 6.37 15.36
C CYS A 7 1.71 5.69 15.64
N GLY A 8 2.80 6.26 15.16
CA GLY A 8 4.12 5.71 15.41
C GLY A 8 4.51 4.51 14.58
N ALA A 9 3.65 4.08 13.68
CA ALA A 9 3.97 2.93 12.84
C ALA A 9 5.04 3.28 11.83
N TRP A 10 5.81 2.29 11.44
CA TRP A 10 6.80 2.45 10.38
C TRP A 10 6.08 2.59 9.05
N ILE A 11 6.49 3.56 8.25
CA ILE A 11 5.91 3.80 6.93
C ILE A 11 7.01 4.06 5.93
N ASP A 12 6.64 4.01 4.68
CA ASP A 12 7.52 4.38 3.60
C ASP A 12 6.75 5.34 2.70
N TRP A 13 7.44 5.94 1.74
CA TRP A 13 6.84 6.90 0.85
C TRP A 13 7.02 6.45 -0.59
N ILE A 14 5.94 6.48 -1.34
CA ILE A 14 5.97 6.15 -2.75
C ILE A 14 5.58 7.40 -3.52
N ARG A 15 6.38 7.72 -4.53
CA ARG A 15 6.16 8.90 -5.34
C ARG A 15 5.57 8.51 -6.69
N PRO A 16 4.28 8.78 -6.89
CA PRO A 16 3.68 8.51 -8.21
C PRO A 16 4.28 9.42 -9.27
N PRO A 17 4.14 9.07 -10.55
CA PRO A 17 4.59 9.96 -11.62
C PRO A 17 3.86 11.29 -11.60
N VAL A 18 2.60 11.27 -11.16
CA VAL A 18 1.78 12.47 -11.06
C VAL A 18 1.17 12.50 -9.68
N GLY A 19 1.24 13.65 -9.03
CA GLY A 19 0.63 13.81 -7.74
C GLY A 19 1.62 13.79 -6.60
N ARG A 20 1.08 13.71 -5.40
CA ARG A 20 1.88 13.79 -4.19
C ARG A 20 2.39 12.43 -3.77
N SER A 21 3.46 12.44 -2.99
CA SER A 21 3.95 11.22 -2.37
C SER A 21 2.87 10.60 -1.50
N VAL A 22 2.85 9.28 -1.46
CA VAL A 22 1.84 8.53 -0.73
C VAL A 22 2.54 7.76 0.38
N ALA A 23 2.07 7.93 1.61
CA ALA A 23 2.57 7.17 2.73
C ALA A 23 1.95 5.77 2.69
N VAL A 24 2.80 4.76 2.79
CA VAL A 24 2.35 3.38 2.74
C VAL A 24 2.91 2.64 3.95
N ASP A 25 2.26 1.56 4.31
CA ASP A 25 2.78 0.69 5.35
C ASP A 25 4.13 0.16 4.90
N TYR A 26 5.02 0.00 5.88
CA TYR A 26 6.38 -0.40 5.61
C TYR A 26 6.47 -1.74 4.89
N ARG A 27 5.60 -2.67 5.22
CA ARG A 27 5.67 -4.01 4.65
C ARG A 27 4.79 -4.14 3.41
N PRO A 28 5.35 -4.66 2.32
CA PRO A 28 4.54 -4.90 1.13
C PRO A 28 3.64 -6.11 1.31
N VAL A 29 2.64 -6.19 0.46
CA VAL A 29 1.73 -7.32 0.43
C VAL A 29 1.66 -7.83 -1.00
N VAL A 30 1.18 -9.06 -1.16
CA VAL A 30 0.96 -9.63 -2.47
C VAL A 30 -0.53 -9.51 -2.78
N VAL A 31 -0.84 -9.03 -3.97
CA VAL A 31 -2.20 -8.68 -4.36
C VAL A 31 -2.60 -9.46 -5.58
N ARG A 32 -3.82 -9.98 -5.58
CA ARG A 32 -4.43 -10.59 -6.74
C ARG A 32 -5.25 -9.53 -7.46
N PRO A 33 -4.76 -9.02 -8.59
CA PRO A 33 -5.43 -7.89 -9.24
C PRO A 33 -6.73 -8.24 -9.93
N ASP A 34 -6.99 -9.53 -10.11
CA ASP A 34 -8.21 -9.98 -10.77
C ASP A 34 -9.37 -10.16 -9.80
N ARG A 35 -9.18 -9.83 -8.53
CA ARG A 35 -10.21 -10.01 -7.51
C ARG A 35 -10.17 -8.87 -6.53
N GLY A 36 -11.33 -8.59 -5.93
CA GLY A 36 -11.39 -7.64 -4.83
C GLY A 36 -11.43 -6.21 -5.29
N THR A 37 -11.66 -5.33 -4.35
CA THR A 37 -11.81 -3.91 -4.64
C THR A 37 -10.95 -3.04 -3.73
N GLU A 38 -10.09 -3.63 -2.92
CA GLU A 38 -9.22 -2.88 -2.03
C GLU A 38 -8.14 -2.20 -2.87
N GLU A 39 -7.80 -0.99 -2.51
CA GLU A 39 -6.82 -0.22 -3.27
C GLU A 39 -5.43 -0.39 -2.71
N PHE A 40 -4.47 -0.51 -3.60
CA PHE A 40 -3.05 -0.62 -3.26
C PHE A 40 -2.26 0.25 -4.21
N ILE A 41 -1.00 0.49 -3.86
CA ILE A 41 -0.11 1.25 -4.73
C ILE A 41 1.18 0.46 -4.90
N THR A 42 1.65 0.36 -6.15
CA THR A 42 2.90 -0.34 -6.43
C THR A 42 4.08 0.55 -6.09
N ASP A 43 5.28 -0.04 -6.08
CA ASP A 43 6.48 0.73 -5.79
C ASP A 43 6.82 1.72 -6.89
N GLU A 44 6.16 1.61 -8.04
CA GLU A 44 6.32 2.58 -9.12
C GLU A 44 5.29 3.69 -9.05
N GLY A 45 4.42 3.66 -8.04
CA GLY A 45 3.44 4.70 -7.88
C GLY A 45 2.15 4.46 -8.64
N GLU A 46 1.90 3.26 -9.04
CA GLU A 46 0.71 2.93 -9.81
C GLU A 46 -0.37 2.39 -8.89
N TRP A 47 -1.56 2.96 -8.98
CA TRP A 47 -2.68 2.51 -8.17
C TRP A 47 -3.34 1.31 -8.79
N ILE A 48 -3.58 0.29 -7.99
CA ILE A 48 -4.25 -0.93 -8.44
C ILE A 48 -5.31 -1.31 -7.42
N ARG A 49 -6.22 -2.16 -7.85
CA ARG A 49 -7.23 -2.75 -6.97
C ARG A 49 -7.07 -4.24 -6.98
N GLY A 50 -7.39 -4.85 -5.85
CA GLY A 50 -7.27 -6.28 -5.79
C GLY A 50 -7.57 -6.80 -4.41
N GLU A 51 -7.14 -8.03 -4.18
CA GLU A 51 -7.34 -8.72 -2.92
C GLU A 51 -6.00 -9.21 -2.42
N ARG A 52 -5.72 -9.00 -1.14
CA ARG A 52 -4.51 -9.52 -0.55
C ARG A 52 -4.54 -11.04 -0.57
N THR A 53 -3.37 -11.63 -0.76
CA THR A 53 -3.26 -13.07 -0.74
C THR A 53 -1.98 -13.47 -0.03
N LEU A 54 -2.00 -14.64 0.57
CA LEU A 54 -0.81 -15.22 1.19
C LEU A 54 0.00 -16.03 0.19
N ALA A 55 -0.53 -16.25 -1.00
CA ALA A 55 0.24 -16.89 -2.06
C ALA A 55 1.36 -15.96 -2.50
N GLY A 56 2.44 -16.51 -2.98
CA GLY A 56 3.57 -15.71 -3.41
C GLY A 56 3.26 -14.89 -4.66
N PRO A 57 4.23 -14.07 -5.09
CA PRO A 57 4.04 -13.23 -6.27
C PRO A 57 4.20 -14.03 -7.56
N VAL A 58 3.29 -14.97 -7.78
CA VAL A 58 3.29 -15.85 -8.93
C VAL A 58 1.90 -15.80 -9.55
N GLY A 59 1.80 -16.30 -10.78
CA GLY A 59 0.50 -16.43 -11.42
C GLY A 59 -0.22 -15.10 -11.63
N GLY A 60 0.51 -14.04 -11.87
CA GLY A 60 -0.09 -12.74 -12.10
C GLY A 60 -0.30 -11.92 -10.85
N ASN A 61 0.07 -12.46 -9.69
CA ASN A 61 0.00 -11.67 -8.45
C ASN A 61 1.07 -10.59 -8.47
N ILE A 62 0.78 -9.49 -7.80
CA ILE A 62 1.62 -8.30 -7.82
C ILE A 62 2.00 -7.93 -6.39
N VAL A 63 3.25 -7.51 -6.21
CA VAL A 63 3.68 -6.96 -4.93
C VAL A 63 3.31 -5.48 -4.90
N ALA A 64 2.62 -5.07 -3.84
CA ALA A 64 2.17 -3.70 -3.72
C ALA A 64 2.15 -3.32 -2.25
N PHE A 65 1.73 -2.08 -1.98
CA PHE A 65 1.76 -1.53 -0.63
C PHE A 65 0.38 -1.02 -0.27
N VAL A 66 0.09 -1.07 1.03
CA VAL A 66 -1.18 -0.58 1.57
C VAL A 66 -1.00 0.90 1.90
N PRO A 67 -1.87 1.77 1.37
CA PRO A 67 -1.80 3.19 1.74
C PRO A 67 -2.04 3.34 3.23
N HIS A 68 -1.05 3.90 3.93
CA HIS A 68 -1.11 3.94 5.39
C HIS A 68 -2.23 4.84 5.89
N ARG A 69 -2.46 5.95 5.19
CA ARG A 69 -3.44 6.91 5.64
C ARG A 69 -4.80 6.28 5.88
N ARG A 70 -5.15 5.29 5.06
CA ARG A 70 -6.46 4.67 5.13
C ARG A 70 -6.68 3.92 6.44
N TYR A 71 -5.62 3.34 6.98
CA TYR A 71 -5.73 2.46 8.14
C TYR A 71 -5.02 3.00 9.37
N CYS A 72 -4.65 4.25 9.35
CA CYS A 72 -3.91 4.82 10.48
C CYS A 72 -4.85 5.10 11.64
N PRO A 73 -4.73 4.38 12.75
CA PRO A 73 -5.65 4.59 13.88
C PRO A 73 -5.47 5.94 14.55
N GLY A 74 -4.30 6.54 14.41
CA GLY A 74 -4.06 7.83 15.05
C GLY A 74 -4.64 9.00 14.31
N ARG A 75 -5.10 8.80 13.07
CA ARG A 75 -5.65 9.90 12.30
C ARG A 75 -7.15 10.01 12.38
N ARG A 76 -7.76 9.10 13.08
CA ARG A 76 -9.18 9.08 13.15
C ARG A 76 -9.72 10.32 13.82
N LYS A 77 -10.86 10.77 13.39
CA LYS A 77 -11.47 11.94 13.99
C LYS A 77 -12.52 11.58 14.96
#